data_102208d802ed77f0be1d9fb33f463d29
#
_entry.id   102208d802ed77f0be1d9fb33f463d29
#
_cell.length_a   1.000
_cell.length_b   1.000
_cell.length_c   1.000
_cell.angle_alpha   90.00
_cell.angle_beta   90.00
_cell.angle_gamma   90.00
#
_symmetry.space_group_name_H-M   'P 1'
#
loop_
_entity.id
_entity.type
_entity.pdbx_description
1 polymer ?
#
loop_
_entity_poly.entity_id
_entity_poly.type
_entity_poly.pdbx_seq_one_letter_code
_entity_poly.pdbx_strand_id
1 'polypeptide(L)'
;VIARWTEKVTDKENPYPVDGLVITYDDTAFAQTGSVTGHHATRAGYAFKWQDEHADTTLDHIEWSCAASTISPVAVFSPVELEGTTVKRASLCNISECERLGIGSRGTRLSVIKANKIIPKVIRVDEKIGELEIPDCCPVCGAQTRISISPASATKTLHCTNAKCPAKQLRKFARFVSKEGVNIDGISEQTVAKFINLGWVKEYADLYRLKDHAMEIAAMEGFGEKSARNLLRSIEKARDVEARRFLYALSIPLCGQDVCKRLLGAYPLREIIDIASGKSDKIVPGGDTPFALIAGIGPEKSNRIVEWFHDEENLMMVEKLLGQVRVSQESNEPSGEKCKGLTFVVTGDVTRYKNRNELKAYIEGQGGKVTGSVSKSTNYLINNDVASVSTKNQKARQLGIPVISESEFIERFGSE
;
A
#
# COMPACT_ATOMS: atom_id res chain seq x y z
N VAL A 1 20.94 33.59 -5.74
CA VAL A 1 20.37 32.87 -4.58
C VAL A 1 20.86 31.44 -4.57
N ILE A 2 20.64 30.65 -5.66
CA ILE A 2 21.03 29.23 -5.70
C ILE A 2 22.53 29.06 -5.45
N ALA A 3 23.42 29.80 -6.16
CA ALA A 3 24.85 29.71 -5.97
C ALA A 3 25.28 29.95 -4.52
N ARG A 4 24.74 30.99 -3.87
CA ARG A 4 25.02 31.31 -2.47
C ARG A 4 24.58 30.20 -1.51
N TRP A 5 23.45 29.57 -1.76
CA TRP A 5 22.98 28.44 -0.95
C TRP A 5 23.76 27.17 -1.23
N THR A 6 24.17 26.94 -2.48
CA THR A 6 25.05 25.81 -2.84
C THR A 6 26.36 25.91 -2.06
N GLU A 7 27.00 27.07 -2.05
CA GLU A 7 28.23 27.32 -1.31
C GLU A 7 28.04 27.02 0.20
N LYS A 8 27.01 27.59 0.83
CA LYS A 8 26.70 27.32 2.24
C LYS A 8 26.46 25.86 2.60
N VAL A 9 25.85 25.11 1.71
CA VAL A 9 25.58 23.69 1.92
C VAL A 9 26.83 22.85 1.68
N THR A 10 27.62 23.19 0.64
CA THR A 10 28.87 22.51 0.32
C THR A 10 29.90 22.71 1.43
N ASP A 11 30.03 23.92 1.94
CA ASP A 11 30.98 24.28 2.99
C ASP A 11 30.51 23.89 4.39
N LYS A 12 29.34 23.20 4.50
CA LYS A 12 28.73 22.77 5.77
C LYS A 12 28.46 23.93 6.75
N GLU A 13 28.35 25.15 6.26
CA GLU A 13 27.98 26.32 7.07
C GLU A 13 26.49 26.29 7.48
N ASN A 14 25.66 25.53 6.76
CA ASN A 14 24.26 25.36 7.14
C ASN A 14 24.14 24.34 8.28
N PRO A 15 23.61 24.73 9.45
CA PRO A 15 23.49 23.82 10.60
C PRO A 15 22.43 22.73 10.42
N TYR A 16 21.57 22.84 9.41
CA TYR A 16 20.50 21.87 9.17
C TYR A 16 20.80 21.01 7.94
N PRO A 17 20.56 19.69 7.99
CA PRO A 17 20.63 18.85 6.81
C PRO A 17 19.51 19.25 5.83
N VAL A 18 19.89 19.59 4.59
CA VAL A 18 18.95 19.97 3.52
C VAL A 18 19.28 19.18 2.26
N ASP A 19 18.24 18.74 1.52
CA ASP A 19 18.37 18.00 0.26
C ASP A 19 18.08 18.87 -0.97
N GLY A 20 17.60 20.09 -0.77
CA GLY A 20 17.27 20.99 -1.86
C GLY A 20 16.70 22.33 -1.38
N LEU A 21 16.31 23.15 -2.34
CA LEU A 21 15.63 24.42 -2.12
C LEU A 21 14.26 24.38 -2.80
N VAL A 22 13.27 24.96 -2.16
CA VAL A 22 11.98 25.24 -2.80
C VAL A 22 11.97 26.71 -3.20
N ILE A 23 11.87 26.95 -4.51
CA ILE A 23 11.83 28.28 -5.08
C ILE A 23 10.38 28.58 -5.42
N THR A 24 9.75 29.49 -4.71
CA THR A 24 8.35 29.87 -4.92
C THR A 24 8.27 31.29 -5.50
N TYR A 25 7.15 31.59 -6.14
CA TYR A 25 6.84 32.97 -6.53
C TYR A 25 6.65 33.83 -5.26
N ASP A 26 7.15 35.04 -5.29
CA ASP A 26 6.98 36.02 -4.21
C ASP A 26 5.51 36.47 -4.10
N ASP A 27 4.86 36.65 -5.25
CA ASP A 27 3.42 36.87 -5.32
C ASP A 27 2.66 35.57 -5.11
N THR A 28 2.09 35.40 -3.93
CA THR A 28 1.33 34.21 -3.54
C THR A 28 0.02 34.08 -4.32
N ALA A 29 -0.60 35.16 -4.76
CA ALA A 29 -1.81 35.14 -5.57
C ALA A 29 -1.49 34.60 -6.96
N PHE A 30 -0.39 35.07 -7.56
CA PHE A 30 0.10 34.53 -8.82
C PHE A 30 0.49 33.04 -8.70
N ALA A 31 1.15 32.66 -7.61
CA ALA A 31 1.52 31.28 -7.34
C ALA A 31 0.32 30.32 -7.30
N GLN A 32 -0.83 30.79 -6.83
CA GLN A 32 -2.07 29.99 -6.76
C GLN A 32 -2.74 29.80 -8.14
N THR A 33 -2.37 30.58 -9.16
CA THR A 33 -2.89 30.42 -10.54
C THR A 33 -2.26 29.23 -11.27
N GLY A 34 -1.20 28.64 -10.73
CA GLY A 34 -0.49 27.48 -11.29
C GLY A 34 -1.37 26.23 -11.41
N SER A 35 -1.01 25.36 -12.35
CA SER A 35 -1.68 24.08 -12.53
C SER A 35 -1.54 23.20 -11.26
N VAL A 36 -2.60 22.47 -10.92
CA VAL A 36 -2.61 21.56 -9.75
C VAL A 36 -1.95 20.23 -10.11
N THR A 37 -1.05 19.76 -9.26
CA THR A 37 -0.42 18.45 -9.38
C THR A 37 -1.39 17.32 -9.00
N GLY A 38 -1.06 16.07 -9.31
CA GLY A 38 -1.82 14.90 -8.88
C GLY A 38 -1.96 14.73 -7.35
N HIS A 39 -1.14 15.44 -6.57
CA HIS A 39 -1.21 15.52 -5.11
C HIS A 39 -1.98 16.75 -4.61
N HIS A 40 -2.75 17.40 -5.47
CA HIS A 40 -3.57 18.58 -5.16
C HIS A 40 -2.78 19.84 -4.71
N ALA A 41 -1.45 19.83 -4.87
CA ALA A 41 -0.62 21.02 -4.65
C ALA A 41 -0.54 21.86 -5.94
N THR A 42 -0.69 23.17 -5.81
CA THR A 42 -0.46 24.08 -6.94
C THR A 42 1.01 24.09 -7.33
N ARG A 43 1.32 24.19 -8.62
CA ARG A 43 2.68 24.42 -9.10
C ARG A 43 3.07 25.87 -8.85
N ALA A 44 3.19 26.21 -7.56
CA ALA A 44 3.52 27.54 -7.08
C ALA A 44 5.03 27.85 -7.14
N GLY A 45 5.84 26.91 -7.61
CA GLY A 45 7.29 27.05 -7.67
C GLY A 45 7.99 25.81 -8.16
N TYR A 46 9.30 25.76 -7.96
CA TYR A 46 10.18 24.70 -8.41
C TYR A 46 11.02 24.18 -7.25
N ALA A 47 11.20 22.86 -7.16
CA ALA A 47 12.19 22.27 -6.29
C ALA A 47 13.53 22.21 -7.03
N PHE A 48 14.54 22.84 -6.45
CA PHE A 48 15.93 22.69 -6.85
C PHE A 48 16.58 21.68 -5.92
N LYS A 49 17.17 20.62 -6.48
CA LYS A 49 17.94 19.64 -5.74
C LYS A 49 19.39 19.70 -6.19
N TRP A 50 20.31 19.65 -5.22
CA TRP A 50 21.71 19.45 -5.56
C TRP A 50 21.91 18.05 -6.15
N GLN A 51 22.96 17.90 -6.92
CA GLN A 51 23.36 16.59 -7.41
C GLN A 51 23.71 15.71 -6.21
N ASP A 52 23.16 14.50 -6.19
CA ASP A 52 23.48 13.53 -5.15
C ASP A 52 24.98 13.19 -5.21
N GLU A 53 25.61 13.07 -4.04
CA GLU A 53 26.97 12.58 -3.91
C GLU A 53 27.01 11.14 -4.43
N HIS A 54 27.97 10.82 -5.29
CA HIS A 54 28.14 9.47 -5.80
C HIS A 54 29.47 8.88 -5.36
N ALA A 55 29.51 7.55 -5.27
CA ALA A 55 30.73 6.80 -5.02
C ALA A 55 30.86 5.67 -6.05
N ASP A 56 32.09 5.45 -6.49
CA ASP A 56 32.41 4.34 -7.37
C ASP A 56 32.77 3.10 -6.55
N THR A 57 32.27 1.95 -6.98
CA THR A 57 32.46 0.69 -6.28
C THR A 57 32.52 -0.48 -7.26
N THR A 58 32.83 -1.67 -6.75
CA THR A 58 32.90 -2.88 -7.53
C THR A 58 31.88 -3.90 -7.06
N LEU A 59 31.11 -4.45 -7.99
CA LEU A 59 30.13 -5.49 -7.74
C LEU A 59 30.83 -6.77 -7.24
N ASP A 60 30.38 -7.26 -6.08
CA ASP A 60 30.81 -8.56 -5.57
C ASP A 60 29.91 -9.69 -6.10
N HIS A 61 28.60 -9.56 -5.93
CA HIS A 61 27.62 -10.49 -6.51
C HIS A 61 26.23 -9.87 -6.57
N ILE A 62 25.33 -10.53 -7.28
CA ILE A 62 23.89 -10.23 -7.23
C ILE A 62 23.22 -11.22 -6.29
N GLU A 63 22.60 -10.70 -5.24
CA GLU A 63 21.75 -11.47 -4.36
C GLU A 63 20.31 -11.44 -4.87
N TRP A 64 19.75 -12.61 -5.13
CA TRP A 64 18.36 -12.73 -5.55
C TRP A 64 17.46 -12.99 -4.36
N SER A 65 16.67 -11.98 -3.98
CA SER A 65 15.79 -12.03 -2.82
C SER A 65 14.36 -12.34 -3.24
N CYS A 66 13.80 -13.42 -2.69
CA CYS A 66 12.41 -13.79 -2.94
C CYS A 66 11.51 -13.10 -1.90
N ALA A 67 10.79 -12.06 -2.35
CA ALA A 67 9.79 -11.37 -1.55
C ALA A 67 8.41 -11.57 -2.20
N ALA A 68 7.49 -12.23 -1.52
CA ALA A 68 6.19 -12.60 -2.06
C ALA A 68 6.28 -13.56 -3.27
N SER A 69 5.86 -13.14 -4.47
CA SER A 69 5.95 -13.96 -5.68
C SER A 69 7.13 -13.57 -6.58
N THR A 70 7.70 -12.40 -6.36
CA THR A 70 8.75 -11.84 -7.20
C THR A 70 10.12 -12.07 -6.57
N ILE A 71 11.07 -12.47 -7.38
CA ILE A 71 12.48 -12.59 -7.01
C ILE A 71 13.18 -11.35 -7.54
N SER A 72 13.66 -10.50 -6.64
CA SER A 72 14.24 -9.21 -6.99
C SER A 72 15.77 -9.22 -6.82
N PRO A 73 16.52 -8.66 -7.78
CA PRO A 73 17.97 -8.56 -7.71
C PRO A 73 18.40 -7.43 -6.77
N VAL A 74 19.42 -7.70 -5.97
CA VAL A 74 20.09 -6.74 -5.10
C VAL A 74 21.59 -6.78 -5.40
N ALA A 75 22.17 -5.67 -5.84
CA ALA A 75 23.60 -5.55 -5.97
C ALA A 75 24.27 -5.54 -4.60
N VAL A 76 25.19 -6.44 -4.36
CA VAL A 76 26.12 -6.44 -3.23
C VAL A 76 27.49 -6.04 -3.77
N PHE A 77 28.08 -5.00 -3.18
CA PHE A 77 29.31 -4.39 -3.68
C PHE A 77 30.27 -4.01 -2.56
N SER A 78 31.50 -3.69 -2.91
CA SER A 78 32.52 -3.24 -1.96
C SER A 78 31.98 -2.02 -1.20
N PRO A 79 32.08 -2.00 0.16
CA PRO A 79 31.52 -0.92 0.96
C PRO A 79 32.06 0.44 0.55
N VAL A 80 31.20 1.44 0.47
CA VAL A 80 31.52 2.85 0.19
C VAL A 80 30.85 3.77 1.17
N GLU A 81 31.48 4.89 1.46
CA GLU A 81 30.91 5.94 2.29
C GLU A 81 30.07 6.89 1.42
N LEU A 82 28.81 7.08 1.78
CA LEU A 82 27.88 8.00 1.13
C LEU A 82 27.02 8.67 2.18
N GLU A 83 26.95 10.01 2.15
CA GLU A 83 26.11 10.80 3.07
C GLU A 83 26.31 10.38 4.54
N GLY A 84 27.58 10.17 4.94
CA GLY A 84 27.97 9.85 6.32
C GLY A 84 27.61 8.43 6.80
N THR A 85 27.30 7.52 5.90
CA THR A 85 27.04 6.10 6.23
C THR A 85 27.67 5.17 5.22
N THR A 86 28.08 3.99 5.70
CA THR A 86 28.62 2.91 4.85
C THR A 86 27.53 2.19 4.12
N VAL A 87 27.58 2.19 2.79
CA VAL A 87 26.63 1.51 1.90
C VAL A 87 27.34 0.34 1.22
N LYS A 88 26.69 -0.82 1.18
CA LYS A 88 27.24 -2.05 0.55
C LYS A 88 26.20 -2.83 -0.27
N ARG A 89 24.97 -2.34 -0.35
CA ARG A 89 23.85 -3.02 -1.04
C ARG A 89 22.92 -1.98 -1.66
N ALA A 90 22.42 -2.27 -2.87
CA ALA A 90 21.40 -1.46 -3.52
C ALA A 90 20.43 -2.35 -4.30
N SER A 91 19.14 -2.06 -4.22
CA SER A 91 18.14 -2.78 -5.01
C SER A 91 18.26 -2.44 -6.48
N LEU A 92 18.21 -3.47 -7.34
CA LEU A 92 18.15 -3.35 -8.80
C LEU A 92 16.72 -3.53 -9.32
N CYS A 93 15.72 -3.57 -8.42
CA CYS A 93 14.30 -3.63 -8.71
C CYS A 93 13.85 -4.90 -9.46
N ASN A 94 14.31 -5.09 -10.70
CA ASN A 94 13.90 -6.19 -11.59
C ASN A 94 14.92 -6.44 -12.71
N ILE A 95 14.69 -7.47 -13.53
CA ILE A 95 15.58 -7.85 -14.64
C ILE A 95 15.71 -6.70 -15.66
N SER A 96 14.62 -6.04 -16.04
CA SER A 96 14.69 -4.93 -17.01
C SER A 96 15.58 -3.79 -16.53
N GLU A 97 15.60 -3.49 -15.24
CA GLU A 97 16.49 -2.46 -14.69
C GLU A 97 17.96 -2.91 -14.73
N CYS A 98 18.24 -4.19 -14.46
CA CYS A 98 19.58 -4.75 -14.62
C CYS A 98 20.05 -4.66 -16.08
N GLU A 99 19.18 -5.02 -17.04
CA GLU A 99 19.47 -4.91 -18.47
C GLU A 99 19.71 -3.46 -18.89
N ARG A 100 18.84 -2.53 -18.43
CA ARG A 100 18.96 -1.09 -18.71
C ARG A 100 20.28 -0.50 -18.22
N LEU A 101 20.71 -0.90 -17.03
CA LEU A 101 21.97 -0.45 -16.43
C LEU A 101 23.18 -1.14 -17.03
N GLY A 102 23.01 -2.28 -17.71
CA GLY A 102 24.10 -3.10 -18.20
C GLY A 102 24.84 -3.85 -17.09
N ILE A 103 24.13 -4.32 -16.06
CA ILE A 103 24.71 -5.06 -14.94
C ILE A 103 25.35 -6.35 -15.48
N GLY A 104 26.61 -6.58 -15.11
CA GLY A 104 27.34 -7.80 -15.42
C GLY A 104 27.51 -8.71 -14.19
N SER A 105 28.61 -9.46 -14.21
CA SER A 105 29.03 -10.36 -13.13
C SER A 105 29.99 -9.66 -12.14
N ARG A 106 30.56 -10.45 -11.22
CA ARG A 106 31.55 -9.99 -10.25
C ARG A 106 32.68 -9.19 -10.90
N GLY A 107 33.07 -8.09 -10.28
CA GLY A 107 34.09 -7.17 -10.78
C GLY A 107 33.54 -6.01 -11.61
N THR A 108 32.27 -6.02 -12.03
CA THR A 108 31.59 -4.89 -12.71
C THR A 108 31.70 -3.62 -11.85
N ARG A 109 32.18 -2.51 -12.47
CA ARG A 109 32.33 -1.21 -11.78
C ARG A 109 31.03 -0.44 -11.83
N LEU A 110 30.60 0.03 -10.68
CA LEU A 110 29.30 0.68 -10.47
C LEU A 110 29.50 2.07 -9.86
N SER A 111 28.67 3.03 -10.27
CA SER A 111 28.49 4.28 -9.55
C SER A 111 27.18 4.22 -8.78
N VAL A 112 27.23 4.53 -7.48
CA VAL A 112 26.08 4.47 -6.55
C VAL A 112 25.84 5.81 -5.86
N ILE A 113 24.58 6.09 -5.55
CA ILE A 113 24.13 7.27 -4.80
C ILE A 113 23.22 6.84 -3.65
N LYS A 114 22.89 7.77 -2.77
CA LYS A 114 21.72 7.66 -1.89
C LYS A 114 20.60 8.55 -2.39
N ALA A 115 19.66 8.00 -3.13
CA ALA A 115 18.49 8.73 -3.58
C ALA A 115 17.72 9.31 -2.39
N ASN A 116 17.40 10.60 -2.45
CA ASN A 116 16.83 11.38 -1.34
C ASN A 116 17.63 11.28 -0.03
N LYS A 117 18.95 11.10 -0.12
CA LYS A 117 19.89 10.92 1.01
C LYS A 117 19.61 9.71 1.91
N ILE A 118 18.76 8.78 1.48
CA ILE A 118 18.29 7.64 2.29
C ILE A 118 18.51 6.31 1.56
N ILE A 119 18.06 6.18 0.31
CA ILE A 119 17.92 4.90 -0.39
C ILE A 119 19.11 4.67 -1.34
N PRO A 120 19.96 3.65 -1.09
CA PRO A 120 21.03 3.27 -2.01
C PRO A 120 20.48 2.89 -3.38
N LYS A 121 21.08 3.44 -4.43
CA LYS A 121 20.70 3.17 -5.83
C LYS A 121 21.92 3.12 -6.71
N VAL A 122 21.99 2.10 -7.57
CA VAL A 122 22.96 2.06 -8.68
C VAL A 122 22.45 2.98 -9.77
N ILE A 123 23.26 3.93 -10.20
CA ILE A 123 22.88 4.91 -11.24
C ILE A 123 23.52 4.61 -12.58
N ARG A 124 24.70 3.98 -12.57
CA ARG A 124 25.50 3.73 -13.77
C ARG A 124 26.40 2.52 -13.58
N VAL A 125 26.67 1.82 -14.66
CA VAL A 125 27.76 0.86 -14.81
C VAL A 125 28.86 1.56 -15.60
N ASP A 126 30.05 1.64 -15.04
CA ASP A 126 31.20 2.29 -15.65
C ASP A 126 31.99 1.31 -16.51
N GLU A 127 32.11 0.05 -16.04
CA GLU A 127 32.78 -1.03 -16.76
C GLU A 127 32.02 -2.34 -16.47
N LYS A 128 31.48 -2.95 -17.50
CA LYS A 128 30.78 -4.23 -17.41
C LYS A 128 31.78 -5.39 -17.52
N ILE A 129 31.71 -6.33 -16.57
CA ILE A 129 32.43 -7.58 -16.61
C ILE A 129 31.45 -8.75 -16.69
N GLY A 130 31.62 -9.63 -17.67
CA GLY A 130 30.74 -10.79 -17.84
C GLY A 130 29.27 -10.46 -18.09
N GLU A 131 28.39 -11.42 -17.82
CA GLU A 131 26.95 -11.29 -18.00
C GLU A 131 26.21 -11.45 -16.68
N LEU A 132 24.99 -10.90 -16.61
CA LEU A 132 24.09 -11.09 -15.48
C LEU A 132 23.60 -12.54 -15.44
N GLU A 133 23.87 -13.23 -14.35
CA GLU A 133 23.34 -14.56 -14.10
C GLU A 133 21.96 -14.46 -13.45
N ILE A 134 20.93 -14.96 -14.15
CA ILE A 134 19.56 -15.03 -13.65
C ILE A 134 19.33 -16.45 -13.14
N PRO A 135 18.92 -16.66 -11.87
CA PRO A 135 18.79 -18.00 -11.34
C PRO A 135 17.59 -18.77 -11.95
N ASP A 136 17.84 -19.99 -12.35
CA ASP A 136 16.82 -20.92 -12.85
C ASP A 136 15.96 -21.50 -11.71
N CYS A 137 16.46 -21.42 -10.47
CA CYS A 137 15.81 -21.94 -9.29
C CYS A 137 15.59 -20.85 -8.24
N CYS A 138 14.46 -20.96 -7.53
CA CYS A 138 14.14 -20.06 -6.42
C CYS A 138 15.14 -20.23 -5.28
N PRO A 139 15.75 -19.14 -4.78
CA PRO A 139 16.74 -19.20 -3.70
C PRO A 139 16.18 -19.69 -2.35
N VAL A 140 14.85 -19.72 -2.19
CA VAL A 140 14.19 -20.13 -0.94
C VAL A 140 13.71 -21.57 -0.97
N CYS A 141 13.11 -22.02 -2.07
CA CYS A 141 12.48 -23.35 -2.13
C CYS A 141 13.05 -24.28 -3.21
N GLY A 142 14.04 -23.84 -4.00
CA GLY A 142 14.66 -24.63 -5.05
C GLY A 142 13.78 -24.91 -6.28
N ALA A 143 12.50 -24.51 -6.29
CA ALA A 143 11.62 -24.70 -7.44
C ALA A 143 12.05 -23.83 -8.62
N GLN A 144 11.72 -24.24 -9.84
CA GLN A 144 12.02 -23.48 -11.04
C GLN A 144 11.48 -22.04 -10.97
N THR A 145 12.22 -21.16 -11.59
CA THR A 145 11.81 -19.76 -11.78
C THR A 145 11.22 -19.54 -13.16
N ARG A 146 10.49 -18.46 -13.34
CA ARG A 146 9.95 -18.02 -14.61
C ARG A 146 10.04 -16.51 -14.75
N ILE A 147 10.55 -16.06 -15.90
CA ILE A 147 10.51 -14.64 -16.27
C ILE A 147 9.09 -14.33 -16.77
N SER A 148 8.49 -13.29 -16.20
CA SER A 148 7.21 -12.73 -16.63
C SER A 148 7.43 -11.36 -17.23
N ILE A 149 6.75 -11.06 -18.33
CA ILE A 149 6.82 -9.76 -19.02
C ILE A 149 5.48 -9.07 -18.85
N SER A 150 5.49 -7.86 -18.29
CA SER A 150 4.28 -7.05 -18.14
C SER A 150 3.76 -6.59 -19.52
N PRO A 151 2.51 -6.87 -19.90
CA PRO A 151 1.96 -6.41 -21.18
C PRO A 151 1.92 -4.87 -21.30
N ALA A 152 1.75 -4.16 -20.18
CA ALA A 152 1.60 -2.72 -20.16
C ALA A 152 2.95 -1.96 -20.23
N SER A 153 4.02 -2.50 -19.63
CA SER A 153 5.30 -1.79 -19.47
C SER A 153 6.49 -2.53 -20.06
N ALA A 154 6.29 -3.74 -20.62
CA ALA A 154 7.33 -4.64 -21.08
C ALA A 154 8.39 -4.99 -20.00
N THR A 155 8.10 -4.71 -18.73
CA THR A 155 9.01 -4.97 -17.61
C THR A 155 9.15 -6.45 -17.35
N LYS A 156 10.39 -6.95 -17.32
CA LYS A 156 10.75 -8.34 -17.01
C LYS A 156 10.95 -8.50 -15.51
N THR A 157 10.22 -9.44 -14.91
CA THR A 157 10.32 -9.81 -13.49
C THR A 157 10.54 -11.31 -13.35
N LEU A 158 11.30 -11.73 -12.33
CA LEU A 158 11.55 -13.15 -12.04
C LEU A 158 10.57 -13.64 -10.97
N HIS A 159 9.97 -14.80 -11.19
CA HIS A 159 8.98 -15.38 -10.28
C HIS A 159 9.32 -16.84 -9.94
N CYS A 160 9.08 -17.21 -8.68
CA CYS A 160 9.05 -18.59 -8.26
C CYS A 160 7.76 -19.27 -8.77
N THR A 161 7.85 -20.48 -9.37
CA THR A 161 6.68 -21.21 -9.86
C THR A 161 5.94 -21.97 -8.76
N ASN A 162 6.59 -22.26 -7.62
CA ASN A 162 5.98 -22.97 -6.51
C ASN A 162 4.94 -22.08 -5.78
N ALA A 163 3.68 -22.46 -5.82
CA ALA A 163 2.59 -21.78 -5.10
C ALA A 163 2.76 -21.87 -3.57
N LYS A 164 3.35 -22.96 -3.08
CA LYS A 164 3.60 -23.24 -1.65
C LYS A 164 5.01 -22.82 -1.20
N CYS A 165 5.69 -21.92 -1.94
CA CYS A 165 6.99 -21.40 -1.55
C CYS A 165 6.93 -20.74 -0.16
N PRO A 166 7.85 -21.07 0.78
CA PRO A 166 7.86 -20.50 2.14
C PRO A 166 7.88 -18.97 2.15
N ALA A 167 8.62 -18.33 1.23
CA ALA A 167 8.62 -16.87 1.12
C ALA A 167 7.24 -16.30 0.73
N LYS A 168 6.50 -16.97 -0.16
CA LYS A 168 5.14 -16.57 -0.51
C LYS A 168 4.18 -16.75 0.67
N GLN A 169 4.31 -17.86 1.38
CA GLN A 169 3.48 -18.12 2.57
C GLN A 169 3.75 -17.08 3.66
N LEU A 170 5.02 -16.82 3.96
CA LEU A 170 5.40 -15.81 4.94
C LEU A 170 4.82 -14.43 4.59
N ARG A 171 4.85 -14.05 3.30
CA ARG A 171 4.29 -12.77 2.86
C ARG A 171 2.77 -12.70 2.97
N LYS A 172 2.06 -13.82 2.74
CA LYS A 172 0.61 -13.91 3.00
C LYS A 172 0.32 -13.69 4.49
N PHE A 173 1.09 -14.33 5.38
CA PHE A 173 0.96 -14.11 6.83
C PHE A 173 1.26 -12.66 7.23
N ALA A 174 2.34 -12.08 6.69
CA ALA A 174 2.69 -10.69 6.97
C ALA A 174 1.56 -9.73 6.56
N ARG A 175 0.92 -9.97 5.41
CA ARG A 175 -0.27 -9.20 4.98
C ARG A 175 -1.46 -9.45 5.91
N PHE A 176 -1.69 -10.70 6.30
CA PHE A 176 -2.79 -11.06 7.19
C PHE A 176 -2.72 -10.28 8.50
N VAL A 177 -1.55 -10.27 9.15
CA VAL A 177 -1.37 -9.59 10.44
C VAL A 177 -1.18 -8.08 10.33
N SER A 178 -0.98 -7.54 9.13
CA SER A 178 -0.69 -6.12 8.89
C SER A 178 -1.79 -5.19 9.40
N LYS A 179 -1.46 -3.90 9.49
CA LYS A 179 -2.41 -2.84 9.85
C LYS A 179 -3.62 -2.79 8.91
N GLU A 180 -3.44 -3.10 7.65
CA GLU A 180 -4.49 -3.15 6.62
C GLU A 180 -5.27 -4.48 6.64
N GLY A 181 -4.66 -5.55 7.17
CA GLY A 181 -5.29 -6.84 7.42
C GLY A 181 -6.04 -6.88 8.75
N VAL A 182 -5.88 -7.94 9.53
CA VAL A 182 -6.57 -8.10 10.82
C VAL A 182 -5.97 -7.25 11.95
N ASN A 183 -4.85 -6.55 11.70
CA ASN A 183 -4.19 -5.60 12.60
C ASN A 183 -3.75 -6.19 13.94
N ILE A 184 -2.84 -7.13 13.89
CA ILE A 184 -2.19 -7.67 15.10
C ILE A 184 -0.93 -6.84 15.37
N ASP A 185 -0.99 -5.94 16.36
CA ASP A 185 0.16 -5.15 16.78
C ASP A 185 1.19 -6.01 17.51
N GLY A 186 2.47 -5.67 17.35
CA GLY A 186 3.57 -6.38 18.04
C GLY A 186 4.05 -7.64 17.33
N ILE A 187 3.54 -7.95 16.12
CA ILE A 187 3.99 -9.06 15.30
C ILE A 187 4.64 -8.57 14.01
N SER A 188 5.93 -8.80 13.85
CA SER A 188 6.68 -8.51 12.63
C SER A 188 6.68 -9.73 11.69
N GLU A 189 7.06 -9.52 10.42
CA GLU A 189 7.29 -10.63 9.48
C GLU A 189 8.31 -11.64 10.02
N GLN A 190 9.37 -11.15 10.68
CA GLN A 190 10.38 -12.00 11.33
C GLN A 190 9.80 -12.80 12.50
N THR A 191 8.91 -12.20 13.28
CA THR A 191 8.23 -12.87 14.39
C THR A 191 7.33 -13.99 13.87
N VAL A 192 6.56 -13.72 12.81
CA VAL A 192 5.74 -14.74 12.15
C VAL A 192 6.61 -15.88 11.62
N ALA A 193 7.75 -15.55 10.97
CA ALA A 193 8.69 -16.56 10.49
C ALA A 193 9.22 -17.46 11.64
N LYS A 194 9.53 -16.89 12.80
CA LYS A 194 9.93 -17.66 13.99
C LYS A 194 8.81 -18.63 14.42
N PHE A 195 7.56 -18.18 14.49
CA PHE A 195 6.42 -19.03 14.88
C PHE A 195 6.14 -20.15 13.86
N ILE A 196 6.30 -19.88 12.57
CA ILE A 196 6.20 -20.89 11.52
C ILE A 196 7.32 -21.93 11.66
N ASN A 197 8.57 -21.50 11.87
CA ASN A 197 9.70 -22.41 12.05
C ASN A 197 9.60 -23.28 13.31
N LEU A 198 9.00 -22.76 14.37
CA LEU A 198 8.70 -23.51 15.60
C LEU A 198 7.51 -24.48 15.42
N GLY A 199 6.81 -24.42 14.28
CA GLY A 199 5.64 -25.25 14.02
C GLY A 199 4.36 -24.82 14.74
N TRP A 200 4.37 -23.67 15.41
CA TRP A 200 3.20 -23.14 16.13
C TRP A 200 2.15 -22.54 15.19
N VAL A 201 2.57 -22.05 14.02
CA VAL A 201 1.70 -21.42 13.02
C VAL A 201 1.90 -22.11 11.68
N LYS A 202 0.86 -22.79 11.20
CA LYS A 202 0.78 -23.46 9.89
C LYS A 202 -0.28 -22.81 9.01
N GLU A 203 -1.39 -22.37 9.61
CA GLU A 203 -2.48 -21.66 8.95
C GLU A 203 -2.88 -20.42 9.77
N TYR A 204 -3.68 -19.51 9.16
CA TYR A 204 -4.04 -18.24 9.83
C TYR A 204 -4.76 -18.43 11.15
N ALA A 205 -5.59 -19.49 11.27
CA ALA A 205 -6.33 -19.80 12.49
C ALA A 205 -5.41 -20.11 13.69
N ASP A 206 -4.19 -20.62 13.44
CA ASP A 206 -3.24 -20.95 14.51
C ASP A 206 -2.73 -19.70 15.23
N LEU A 207 -2.71 -18.53 14.56
CA LEU A 207 -2.36 -17.25 15.20
C LEU A 207 -3.23 -16.98 16.44
N TYR A 208 -4.50 -17.37 16.40
CA TYR A 208 -5.44 -17.20 17.52
C TYR A 208 -5.29 -18.23 18.64
N ARG A 209 -4.38 -19.22 18.46
CA ARG A 209 -4.01 -20.22 19.46
C ARG A 209 -2.65 -19.95 20.12
N LEU A 210 -1.95 -18.89 19.71
CA LEU A 210 -0.63 -18.54 20.26
C LEU A 210 -0.63 -18.27 21.78
N LYS A 211 -1.79 -18.09 22.39
CA LYS A 211 -1.93 -18.05 23.86
C LYS A 211 -1.43 -19.33 24.54
N ASP A 212 -1.48 -20.48 23.85
CA ASP A 212 -1.04 -21.79 24.37
C ASP A 212 0.50 -21.83 24.50
N HIS A 213 1.22 -20.90 23.84
CA HIS A 213 2.67 -20.73 23.86
C HIS A 213 3.12 -19.45 24.60
N ALA A 214 2.30 -18.93 25.52
CA ALA A 214 2.55 -17.63 26.17
C ALA A 214 3.89 -17.56 26.90
N MET A 215 4.28 -18.64 27.60
CA MET A 215 5.54 -18.71 28.36
C MET A 215 6.74 -18.80 27.43
N GLU A 216 6.66 -19.60 26.38
CA GLU A 216 7.71 -19.78 25.39
C GLU A 216 7.93 -18.45 24.62
N ILE A 217 6.85 -17.74 24.25
CA ILE A 217 6.95 -16.41 23.59
C ILE A 217 7.64 -15.41 24.52
N ALA A 218 7.32 -15.39 25.81
CA ALA A 218 7.95 -14.47 26.75
C ALA A 218 9.45 -14.74 26.94
N ALA A 219 9.88 -16.01 26.78
CA ALA A 219 11.27 -16.44 26.87
C ALA A 219 12.08 -16.25 25.56
N MET A 220 11.42 -15.93 24.43
CA MET A 220 12.11 -15.74 23.16
C MET A 220 12.98 -14.49 23.15
N GLU A 221 14.11 -14.57 22.45
CA GLU A 221 14.97 -13.42 22.18
C GLU A 221 14.18 -12.29 21.46
N GLY A 222 14.24 -11.08 22.00
CA GLY A 222 13.50 -9.91 21.53
C GLY A 222 12.10 -9.78 22.11
N PHE A 223 11.68 -10.73 22.97
CA PHE A 223 10.46 -10.67 23.75
C PHE A 223 10.78 -10.59 25.24
N GLY A 224 9.78 -10.34 26.02
CA GLY A 224 9.74 -10.39 27.47
C GLY A 224 8.28 -10.47 27.89
N GLU A 225 7.98 -10.65 29.16
CA GLU A 225 6.60 -10.81 29.66
C GLU A 225 5.64 -9.71 29.17
N LYS A 226 6.09 -8.44 29.16
CA LYS A 226 5.26 -7.31 28.76
C LYS A 226 4.93 -7.36 27.25
N SER A 227 5.91 -7.63 26.40
CA SER A 227 5.71 -7.69 24.95
C SER A 227 4.89 -8.92 24.54
N ALA A 228 5.13 -10.08 25.16
CA ALA A 228 4.31 -11.27 24.96
C ALA A 228 2.84 -11.03 25.36
N ARG A 229 2.60 -10.43 26.52
CA ARG A 229 1.25 -10.08 26.98
C ARG A 229 0.56 -9.08 26.04
N ASN A 230 1.28 -8.08 25.54
CA ASN A 230 0.73 -7.11 24.60
C ASN A 230 0.38 -7.76 23.26
N LEU A 231 1.24 -8.63 22.74
CA LEU A 231 0.99 -9.40 21.53
C LEU A 231 -0.28 -10.25 21.67
N LEU A 232 -0.38 -11.05 22.74
CA LEU A 232 -1.54 -11.92 22.97
C LEU A 232 -2.84 -11.12 23.14
N ARG A 233 -2.78 -9.95 23.77
CA ARG A 233 -3.92 -9.02 23.85
C ARG A 233 -4.30 -8.48 22.47
N SER A 234 -3.32 -8.15 21.65
CA SER A 234 -3.58 -7.69 20.27
C SER A 234 -4.20 -8.77 19.40
N ILE A 235 -3.75 -10.04 19.54
CA ILE A 235 -4.36 -11.20 18.86
C ILE A 235 -5.83 -11.37 19.30
N GLU A 236 -6.12 -11.25 20.59
CA GLU A 236 -7.49 -11.38 21.08
C GLU A 236 -8.39 -10.25 20.58
N LYS A 237 -7.86 -9.00 20.53
CA LYS A 237 -8.56 -7.86 19.93
C LYS A 237 -8.83 -8.06 18.43
N ALA A 238 -7.91 -8.70 17.70
CA ALA A 238 -8.03 -8.96 16.28
C ALA A 238 -9.08 -10.03 15.93
N ARG A 239 -9.72 -10.66 16.96
CA ARG A 239 -10.91 -11.49 16.71
C ARG A 239 -12.12 -10.67 16.25
N ASP A 240 -12.19 -9.40 16.61
CA ASP A 240 -13.19 -8.47 16.10
C ASP A 240 -12.62 -7.74 14.90
N VAL A 241 -13.03 -8.15 13.71
CA VAL A 241 -12.48 -7.64 12.45
C VAL A 241 -13.58 -7.17 11.50
N GLU A 242 -13.36 -6.03 10.83
CA GLU A 242 -14.26 -5.56 9.77
C GLU A 242 -14.18 -6.49 8.54
N ALA A 243 -15.33 -6.76 7.91
CA ALA A 243 -15.42 -7.62 6.72
C ALA A 243 -14.45 -7.23 5.61
N ARG A 244 -14.24 -5.92 5.37
CA ARG A 244 -13.30 -5.42 4.37
C ARG A 244 -11.86 -5.82 4.68
N ARG A 245 -11.44 -5.67 5.92
CA ARG A 245 -10.11 -6.02 6.39
C ARG A 245 -9.90 -7.54 6.36
N PHE A 246 -10.92 -8.28 6.79
CA PHE A 246 -10.93 -9.74 6.70
C PHE A 246 -10.74 -10.22 5.26
N LEU A 247 -11.55 -9.75 4.32
CA LEU A 247 -11.48 -10.14 2.91
C LEU A 247 -10.13 -9.77 2.28
N TYR A 248 -9.59 -8.58 2.59
CA TYR A 248 -8.27 -8.15 2.15
C TYR A 248 -7.14 -9.02 2.71
N ALA A 249 -7.25 -9.43 3.98
CA ALA A 249 -6.27 -10.26 4.68
C ALA A 249 -6.11 -11.65 4.04
N LEU A 250 -7.17 -12.19 3.41
CA LEU A 250 -7.13 -13.49 2.72
C LEU A 250 -6.14 -13.53 1.55
N SER A 251 -5.66 -12.38 1.09
CA SER A 251 -4.68 -12.27 -0.01
C SER A 251 -5.14 -12.88 -1.34
N ILE A 252 -6.42 -12.75 -1.66
CA ILE A 252 -7.01 -13.16 -2.93
C ILE A 252 -6.33 -12.40 -4.08
N PRO A 253 -5.87 -13.07 -5.15
CA PRO A 253 -5.23 -12.42 -6.29
C PRO A 253 -6.12 -11.32 -6.91
N LEU A 254 -5.54 -10.18 -7.26
CA LEU A 254 -6.22 -9.01 -7.84
C LEU A 254 -7.31 -8.38 -6.96
N CYS A 255 -7.50 -8.87 -5.72
CA CYS A 255 -8.47 -8.38 -4.76
C CYS A 255 -7.79 -7.44 -3.73
N GLY A 256 -7.53 -6.19 -4.14
CA GLY A 256 -7.02 -5.14 -3.26
C GLY A 256 -8.13 -4.49 -2.43
N GLN A 257 -7.77 -3.53 -1.56
CA GLN A 257 -8.72 -2.86 -0.66
C GLN A 257 -9.93 -2.24 -1.37
N ASP A 258 -9.72 -1.63 -2.55
CA ASP A 258 -10.81 -1.05 -3.36
C ASP A 258 -11.78 -2.13 -3.87
N VAL A 259 -11.26 -3.26 -4.33
CA VAL A 259 -12.08 -4.40 -4.79
C VAL A 259 -12.87 -4.98 -3.61
N CYS A 260 -12.24 -5.18 -2.44
CA CYS A 260 -12.93 -5.62 -1.23
C CYS A 260 -14.08 -4.67 -0.84
N LYS A 261 -13.83 -3.35 -0.88
CA LYS A 261 -14.86 -2.35 -0.59
C LYS A 261 -16.03 -2.43 -1.57
N ARG A 262 -15.78 -2.62 -2.86
CA ARG A 262 -16.81 -2.73 -3.90
C ARG A 262 -17.63 -4.01 -3.79
N LEU A 263 -16.97 -5.13 -3.52
CA LEU A 263 -17.64 -6.41 -3.28
C LEU A 263 -18.60 -6.33 -2.09
N LEU A 264 -18.11 -5.83 -0.95
CA LEU A 264 -18.91 -5.68 0.27
C LEU A 264 -19.97 -4.59 0.18
N GLY A 265 -19.81 -3.64 -0.73
CA GLY A 265 -20.85 -2.68 -1.08
C GLY A 265 -22.00 -3.29 -1.89
N ALA A 266 -21.75 -4.41 -2.58
CA ALA A 266 -22.75 -5.10 -3.38
C ALA A 266 -23.38 -6.31 -2.65
N TYR A 267 -22.57 -7.04 -1.87
CA TYR A 267 -23.00 -8.28 -1.20
C TYR A 267 -22.39 -8.38 0.21
N PRO A 268 -23.11 -8.95 1.18
CA PRO A 268 -22.54 -9.34 2.47
C PRO A 268 -21.41 -10.35 2.31
N LEU A 269 -20.45 -10.38 3.24
CA LEU A 269 -19.30 -11.28 3.19
C LEU A 269 -19.67 -12.74 2.96
N ARG A 270 -20.66 -13.25 3.70
CA ARG A 270 -21.09 -14.63 3.55
C ARG A 270 -21.64 -14.92 2.16
N GLU A 271 -22.44 -14.00 1.61
CA GLU A 271 -22.97 -14.12 0.27
C GLU A 271 -21.87 -14.06 -0.80
N ILE A 272 -20.82 -13.23 -0.62
CA ILE A 272 -19.64 -13.24 -1.49
C ILE A 272 -18.98 -14.62 -1.51
N ILE A 273 -18.80 -15.23 -0.32
CA ILE A 273 -18.20 -16.58 -0.20
C ILE A 273 -19.08 -17.62 -0.88
N ASP A 274 -20.38 -17.60 -0.64
CA ASP A 274 -21.33 -18.58 -1.18
C ASP A 274 -21.45 -18.46 -2.71
N ILE A 275 -21.52 -17.23 -3.26
CA ILE A 275 -21.50 -16.98 -4.70
C ILE A 275 -20.18 -17.47 -5.31
N ALA A 276 -19.04 -17.06 -4.75
CA ALA A 276 -17.73 -17.35 -5.28
C ALA A 276 -17.37 -18.86 -5.20
N SER A 277 -17.89 -19.59 -4.21
CA SER A 277 -17.68 -21.04 -4.05
C SER A 277 -18.72 -21.91 -4.77
N GLY A 278 -19.69 -21.29 -5.48
CA GLY A 278 -20.75 -22.00 -6.17
C GLY A 278 -21.82 -22.64 -5.25
N LYS A 279 -21.86 -22.22 -3.96
CA LYS A 279 -22.84 -22.71 -2.97
C LYS A 279 -24.12 -21.87 -2.94
N SER A 280 -24.19 -20.78 -3.68
CA SER A 280 -25.36 -19.91 -3.71
C SER A 280 -26.41 -20.47 -4.67
N ASP A 281 -27.63 -20.63 -4.19
CA ASP A 281 -28.82 -20.97 -5.01
C ASP A 281 -29.34 -19.75 -5.80
N LYS A 282 -28.80 -18.56 -5.56
CA LYS A 282 -29.22 -17.33 -6.25
C LYS A 282 -28.63 -17.29 -7.66
N ILE A 283 -29.50 -16.99 -8.63
CA ILE A 283 -29.06 -16.64 -9.99
C ILE A 283 -28.39 -15.26 -9.90
N VAL A 284 -27.05 -15.24 -9.99
CA VAL A 284 -26.31 -13.98 -10.00
C VAL A 284 -26.16 -13.50 -11.45
N PRO A 285 -26.53 -12.24 -11.75
CA PRO A 285 -26.29 -11.69 -13.08
C PRO A 285 -24.79 -11.74 -13.41
N GLY A 286 -24.43 -12.22 -14.61
CA GLY A 286 -23.01 -12.30 -15.03
C GLY A 286 -22.52 -13.73 -15.28
N GLY A 287 -23.30 -14.77 -14.99
CA GLY A 287 -22.93 -16.18 -15.26
C GLY A 287 -21.61 -16.56 -14.59
N ASP A 288 -20.63 -17.04 -15.35
CA ASP A 288 -19.32 -17.48 -14.87
C ASP A 288 -18.47 -16.34 -14.27
N THR A 289 -18.89 -15.08 -14.43
CA THR A 289 -18.21 -13.89 -13.88
C THR A 289 -19.14 -13.09 -12.95
N PRO A 290 -19.58 -13.65 -11.81
CA PRO A 290 -20.68 -13.11 -11.00
C PRO A 290 -20.46 -11.70 -10.46
N PHE A 291 -19.20 -11.28 -10.32
CA PHE A 291 -18.85 -9.95 -9.80
C PHE A 291 -18.49 -8.92 -10.89
N ALA A 292 -18.50 -9.34 -12.18
CA ALA A 292 -18.03 -8.48 -13.28
C ALA A 292 -18.94 -7.26 -13.55
N LEU A 293 -20.18 -7.30 -13.09
CA LEU A 293 -21.12 -6.16 -13.20
C LEU A 293 -20.91 -5.09 -12.12
N ILE A 294 -20.11 -5.37 -11.10
CA ILE A 294 -19.76 -4.39 -10.08
C ILE A 294 -18.76 -3.41 -10.70
N ALA A 295 -19.07 -2.11 -10.64
CA ALA A 295 -18.21 -1.07 -11.21
C ALA A 295 -16.77 -1.16 -10.68
N GLY A 296 -15.78 -1.31 -11.58
CA GLY A 296 -14.35 -1.47 -11.25
C GLY A 296 -13.89 -2.90 -10.97
N ILE A 297 -14.79 -3.89 -11.10
CA ILE A 297 -14.47 -5.32 -11.06
C ILE A 297 -14.77 -5.87 -12.46
N GLY A 298 -13.74 -6.01 -13.29
CA GLY A 298 -13.90 -6.62 -14.62
C GLY A 298 -13.89 -8.16 -14.53
N PRO A 299 -14.13 -8.84 -15.68
CA PRO A 299 -14.17 -10.31 -15.74
C PRO A 299 -12.93 -10.98 -15.18
N GLU A 300 -11.74 -10.48 -15.46
CA GLU A 300 -10.48 -11.04 -14.95
C GLU A 300 -10.44 -11.08 -13.41
N LYS A 301 -10.80 -9.98 -12.74
CA LYS A 301 -10.84 -9.94 -11.27
C LYS A 301 -11.92 -10.86 -10.72
N SER A 302 -13.10 -10.88 -11.36
CA SER A 302 -14.20 -11.78 -10.98
C SER A 302 -13.76 -13.24 -11.04
N ASN A 303 -13.16 -13.67 -12.17
CA ASN A 303 -12.65 -15.03 -12.34
C ASN A 303 -11.62 -15.39 -11.28
N ARG A 304 -10.67 -14.51 -10.97
CA ARG A 304 -9.65 -14.77 -9.92
C ARG A 304 -10.25 -14.95 -8.54
N ILE A 305 -11.32 -14.24 -8.22
CA ILE A 305 -12.03 -14.39 -6.94
C ILE A 305 -12.73 -15.74 -6.91
N VAL A 306 -13.45 -16.10 -7.97
CA VAL A 306 -14.16 -17.38 -8.11
C VAL A 306 -13.18 -18.56 -8.05
N GLU A 307 -12.12 -18.55 -8.88
CA GLU A 307 -11.07 -19.57 -8.87
C GLU A 307 -10.48 -19.78 -7.46
N TRP A 308 -10.25 -18.69 -6.73
CA TRP A 308 -9.66 -18.76 -5.40
C TRP A 308 -10.58 -19.41 -4.37
N PHE A 309 -11.91 -19.16 -4.43
CA PHE A 309 -12.88 -19.78 -3.52
C PHE A 309 -13.33 -21.17 -3.97
N HIS A 310 -13.13 -21.54 -5.23
CA HIS A 310 -13.33 -22.92 -5.70
C HIS A 310 -12.22 -23.86 -5.26
N ASP A 311 -11.08 -23.35 -4.83
CA ASP A 311 -10.03 -24.15 -4.21
C ASP A 311 -10.47 -24.59 -2.79
N GLU A 312 -10.62 -25.89 -2.60
CA GLU A 312 -11.11 -26.49 -1.33
C GLU A 312 -10.19 -26.17 -0.14
N GLU A 313 -8.85 -26.09 -0.35
CA GLU A 313 -7.89 -25.73 0.71
C GLU A 313 -8.16 -24.30 1.19
N ASN A 314 -8.39 -23.36 0.26
CA ASN A 314 -8.70 -21.97 0.57
C ASN A 314 -10.06 -21.85 1.29
N LEU A 315 -11.08 -22.56 0.80
CA LEU A 315 -12.41 -22.50 1.40
C LEU A 315 -12.41 -23.07 2.83
N MET A 316 -11.77 -24.21 3.05
CA MET A 316 -11.60 -24.79 4.40
C MET A 316 -10.85 -23.85 5.33
N MET A 317 -9.78 -23.19 4.84
CA MET A 317 -9.03 -22.22 5.62
C MET A 317 -9.90 -21.03 6.03
N VAL A 318 -10.76 -20.52 5.13
CA VAL A 318 -11.70 -19.44 5.42
C VAL A 318 -12.72 -19.85 6.47
N GLU A 319 -13.32 -21.04 6.36
CA GLU A 319 -14.31 -21.53 7.33
C GLU A 319 -13.68 -21.74 8.73
N LYS A 320 -12.47 -22.30 8.81
CA LYS A 320 -11.73 -22.41 10.07
C LYS A 320 -11.45 -21.03 10.69
N LEU A 321 -11.08 -20.06 9.85
CA LEU A 321 -10.77 -18.70 10.29
C LEU A 321 -12.03 -18.00 10.81
N LEU A 322 -13.18 -18.14 10.10
CA LEU A 322 -14.46 -17.63 10.55
C LEU A 322 -14.91 -18.19 11.89
N GLY A 323 -14.47 -19.42 12.23
CA GLY A 323 -14.66 -19.99 13.56
C GLY A 323 -13.80 -19.33 14.66
N GLN A 324 -12.79 -18.54 14.31
CA GLN A 324 -11.89 -17.86 15.27
C GLN A 324 -12.20 -16.38 15.43
N VAL A 325 -12.88 -15.75 14.47
CA VAL A 325 -13.09 -14.30 14.42
C VAL A 325 -14.59 -13.95 14.37
N ARG A 326 -14.91 -12.78 14.86
CA ARG A 326 -16.21 -12.13 14.73
C ARG A 326 -16.11 -11.06 13.66
N VAL A 327 -16.65 -11.34 12.48
CA VAL A 327 -16.58 -10.40 11.37
C VAL A 327 -17.77 -9.43 11.44
N SER A 328 -17.47 -8.16 11.72
CA SER A 328 -18.45 -7.08 11.62
C SER A 328 -18.57 -6.64 10.16
N GLN A 329 -19.78 -6.60 9.63
CA GLN A 329 -20.03 -5.87 8.40
C GLN A 329 -20.03 -4.38 8.74
N GLU A 330 -19.31 -3.56 7.94
CA GLU A 330 -19.68 -2.16 7.89
C GLU A 330 -21.16 -2.17 7.48
N SER A 331 -22.03 -1.77 8.39
CA SER A 331 -23.40 -1.51 8.00
C SER A 331 -23.33 -0.39 6.97
N ASN A 332 -23.52 -0.73 5.69
CA ASN A 332 -23.80 0.26 4.66
C ASN A 332 -25.18 0.90 4.85
N GLU A 333 -25.90 0.50 5.90
CA GLU A 333 -27.04 1.25 6.36
C GLU A 333 -26.51 2.54 6.95
N PRO A 334 -26.86 3.68 6.36
CA PRO A 334 -26.49 4.97 6.91
C PRO A 334 -26.97 5.00 8.36
N SER A 335 -26.06 5.32 9.27
CA SER A 335 -26.38 5.51 10.71
C SER A 335 -27.35 6.68 10.92
N GLY A 336 -27.66 7.41 9.84
CA GLY A 336 -28.62 8.50 9.76
C GLY A 336 -28.98 8.83 8.31
N GLU A 337 -30.01 9.61 8.13
CA GLU A 337 -30.55 10.00 6.81
C GLU A 337 -30.36 11.50 6.50
N LYS A 338 -29.59 12.22 7.32
CA LYS A 338 -29.41 13.68 7.18
C LYS A 338 -28.80 14.12 5.85
N CYS A 339 -27.99 13.28 5.24
CA CYS A 339 -27.34 13.53 3.94
C CYS A 339 -27.91 12.67 2.80
N LYS A 340 -29.02 11.96 3.03
CA LYS A 340 -29.59 10.99 2.09
C LYS A 340 -29.92 11.63 0.73
N GLY A 341 -29.41 11.01 -0.33
CA GLY A 341 -29.62 11.47 -1.70
C GLY A 341 -28.79 12.70 -2.11
N LEU A 342 -27.96 13.22 -1.21
CA LEU A 342 -27.09 14.37 -1.49
C LEU A 342 -25.67 13.92 -1.86
N THR A 343 -25.08 14.60 -2.84
CA THR A 343 -23.69 14.40 -3.26
C THR A 343 -22.84 15.58 -2.85
N PHE A 344 -21.77 15.31 -2.12
CA PHE A 344 -20.84 16.31 -1.60
C PHE A 344 -19.47 16.17 -2.26
N VAL A 345 -18.77 17.29 -2.33
CA VAL A 345 -17.33 17.32 -2.61
C VAL A 345 -16.66 18.03 -1.44
N VAL A 346 -15.62 17.42 -0.87
CA VAL A 346 -14.85 18.03 0.21
C VAL A 346 -13.50 18.51 -0.33
N THR A 347 -13.13 19.76 -0.06
CA THR A 347 -11.86 20.36 -0.46
C THR A 347 -11.35 21.32 0.62
N GLY A 348 -10.08 21.68 0.58
CA GLY A 348 -9.48 22.53 1.62
C GLY A 348 -9.22 21.76 2.92
N ASP A 349 -8.79 22.48 3.96
CA ASP A 349 -8.54 21.89 5.28
C ASP A 349 -9.81 21.86 6.12
N VAL A 350 -9.96 20.81 6.92
CA VAL A 350 -11.04 20.65 7.89
C VAL A 350 -10.50 20.94 9.29
N THR A 351 -11.33 21.53 10.13
CA THR A 351 -10.95 21.99 11.48
C THR A 351 -11.75 21.34 12.60
N ARG A 352 -12.97 20.89 12.32
CA ARG A 352 -13.88 20.24 13.29
C ARG A 352 -13.72 18.71 13.26
N TYR A 353 -13.38 18.15 12.12
CA TYR A 353 -13.00 16.74 11.97
C TYR A 353 -11.48 16.61 11.94
N LYS A 354 -10.94 15.47 12.39
CA LYS A 354 -9.48 15.23 12.40
C LYS A 354 -8.84 15.35 11.02
N ASN A 355 -9.58 14.98 9.98
CA ASN A 355 -9.17 15.05 8.59
C ASN A 355 -10.37 14.90 7.65
N ARG A 356 -10.14 15.14 6.35
CA ARG A 356 -11.18 15.01 5.30
C ARG A 356 -11.80 13.62 5.20
N ASN A 357 -11.08 12.56 5.57
CA ASN A 357 -11.62 11.21 5.52
C ASN A 357 -12.63 10.95 6.63
N GLU A 358 -12.46 11.54 7.80
CA GLU A 358 -13.44 11.46 8.89
C GLU A 358 -14.74 12.20 8.51
N LEU A 359 -14.65 13.42 7.96
CA LEU A 359 -15.81 14.15 7.44
C LEU A 359 -16.52 13.36 6.32
N LYS A 360 -15.75 12.75 5.42
CA LYS A 360 -16.29 11.90 4.36
C LYS A 360 -17.03 10.69 4.93
N ALA A 361 -16.45 9.99 5.91
CA ALA A 361 -17.08 8.86 6.59
C ALA A 361 -18.38 9.29 7.30
N TYR A 362 -18.39 10.47 7.91
CA TYR A 362 -19.61 11.04 8.51
C TYR A 362 -20.71 11.26 7.46
N ILE A 363 -20.41 11.92 6.34
CA ILE A 363 -21.37 12.17 5.27
C ILE A 363 -21.93 10.85 4.71
N GLU A 364 -21.05 9.87 4.44
CA GLU A 364 -21.43 8.54 3.93
C GLU A 364 -22.28 7.79 4.98
N GLY A 365 -21.94 7.89 6.27
CA GLY A 365 -22.72 7.37 7.39
C GLY A 365 -24.09 8.04 7.58
N GLN A 366 -24.28 9.25 7.07
CA GLN A 366 -25.58 9.95 7.05
C GLN A 366 -26.34 9.75 5.72
N GLY A 367 -25.97 8.77 4.91
CA GLY A 367 -26.64 8.42 3.65
C GLY A 367 -26.26 9.31 2.46
N GLY A 368 -25.27 10.19 2.61
CA GLY A 368 -24.74 11.04 1.55
C GLY A 368 -23.68 10.33 0.69
N LYS A 369 -23.37 10.93 -0.44
CA LYS A 369 -22.30 10.48 -1.35
C LYS A 369 -21.19 11.51 -1.40
N VAL A 370 -19.91 11.07 -1.29
CA VAL A 370 -18.78 11.99 -1.45
C VAL A 370 -18.00 11.64 -2.72
N THR A 371 -17.76 12.66 -3.57
CA THR A 371 -17.00 12.50 -4.83
C THR A 371 -15.74 13.35 -4.83
N GLY A 372 -14.75 12.94 -5.62
CA GLY A 372 -13.46 13.64 -5.72
C GLY A 372 -13.49 14.92 -6.57
N SER A 373 -14.50 15.07 -7.43
CA SER A 373 -14.61 16.19 -8.38
C SER A 373 -16.03 16.77 -8.42
N VAL A 374 -16.11 18.08 -8.64
CA VAL A 374 -17.37 18.80 -8.79
C VAL A 374 -17.98 18.51 -10.16
N SER A 375 -19.26 18.13 -10.19
CA SER A 375 -20.04 17.83 -11.39
C SER A 375 -21.47 18.36 -11.25
N LYS A 376 -22.30 18.29 -12.29
CA LYS A 376 -23.71 18.69 -12.24
C LYS A 376 -24.54 17.92 -11.21
N SER A 377 -24.08 16.72 -10.80
CA SER A 377 -24.72 15.93 -9.75
C SER A 377 -24.24 16.27 -8.33
N THR A 378 -23.35 17.24 -8.16
CA THR A 378 -22.88 17.69 -6.86
C THR A 378 -23.88 18.65 -6.25
N ASN A 379 -24.34 18.39 -5.03
CA ASN A 379 -25.27 19.27 -4.31
C ASN A 379 -24.55 20.34 -3.49
N TYR A 380 -23.42 20.01 -2.88
CA TYR A 380 -22.64 20.93 -2.05
C TYR A 380 -21.13 20.71 -2.24
N LEU A 381 -20.38 21.81 -2.26
CA LEU A 381 -18.93 21.80 -2.08
C LEU A 381 -18.61 22.28 -0.66
N ILE A 382 -17.94 21.44 0.14
CA ILE A 382 -17.51 21.80 1.48
C ILE A 382 -16.08 22.32 1.41
N ASN A 383 -15.89 23.58 1.80
CA ASN A 383 -14.60 24.23 1.88
C ASN A 383 -14.64 25.34 2.93
N ASN A 384 -13.78 25.31 3.94
CA ASN A 384 -13.71 26.36 4.95
C ASN A 384 -13.28 27.72 4.36
N ASP A 385 -12.51 27.72 3.28
CA ASP A 385 -12.27 28.92 2.47
C ASP A 385 -13.32 29.01 1.36
N VAL A 386 -14.49 29.53 1.70
CA VAL A 386 -15.62 29.72 0.76
C VAL A 386 -15.26 30.68 -0.38
N ALA A 387 -14.38 31.63 -0.13
CA ALA A 387 -13.90 32.61 -1.11
C ALA A 387 -12.81 32.06 -2.07
N SER A 388 -12.27 30.89 -1.77
CA SER A 388 -11.18 30.23 -2.51
C SER A 388 -11.38 30.28 -4.02
N VAL A 389 -10.32 30.55 -4.73
CA VAL A 389 -10.25 30.51 -6.20
C VAL A 389 -9.80 29.17 -6.74
N SER A 390 -9.81 28.11 -5.91
CA SER A 390 -9.44 26.76 -6.33
C SER A 390 -10.32 26.28 -7.49
N THR A 391 -9.79 25.42 -8.34
CA THR A 391 -10.50 24.85 -9.49
C THR A 391 -11.87 24.25 -9.11
N LYS A 392 -11.97 23.63 -7.93
CA LYS A 392 -13.24 23.07 -7.43
C LYS A 392 -14.23 24.17 -7.05
N ASN A 393 -13.79 25.23 -6.37
CA ASN A 393 -14.63 26.38 -6.03
C ASN A 393 -15.09 27.12 -7.29
N GLN A 394 -14.21 27.36 -8.25
CA GLN A 394 -14.59 27.99 -9.53
C GLN A 394 -15.62 27.15 -10.28
N LYS A 395 -15.39 25.83 -10.36
CA LYS A 395 -16.33 24.92 -11.02
C LYS A 395 -17.67 24.83 -10.30
N ALA A 396 -17.67 24.87 -8.97
CA ALA A 396 -18.90 24.92 -8.19
C ALA A 396 -19.69 26.18 -8.50
N ARG A 397 -19.04 27.35 -8.49
CA ARG A 397 -19.68 28.64 -8.87
C ARG A 397 -20.21 28.64 -10.31
N GLN A 398 -19.45 28.12 -11.28
CA GLN A 398 -19.88 28.00 -12.68
C GLN A 398 -21.12 27.12 -12.85
N LEU A 399 -21.25 26.09 -12.01
CA LEU A 399 -22.38 25.16 -12.02
C LEU A 399 -23.51 25.56 -11.07
N GLY A 400 -23.39 26.71 -10.38
CA GLY A 400 -24.39 27.16 -9.42
C GLY A 400 -24.47 26.30 -8.15
N ILE A 401 -23.42 25.56 -7.83
CA ILE A 401 -23.37 24.67 -6.67
C ILE A 401 -22.94 25.47 -5.44
N PRO A 402 -23.71 25.42 -4.33
CA PRO A 402 -23.37 26.14 -3.12
C PRO A 402 -22.05 25.61 -2.51
N VAL A 403 -21.17 26.56 -2.16
CA VAL A 403 -19.96 26.31 -1.39
C VAL A 403 -20.28 26.65 0.06
N ILE A 404 -20.15 25.68 0.94
CA ILE A 404 -20.43 25.81 2.37
C ILE A 404 -19.18 25.51 3.20
N SER A 405 -19.07 26.20 4.33
CA SER A 405 -18.04 25.89 5.32
C SER A 405 -18.34 24.60 6.08
N GLU A 406 -17.35 24.05 6.76
CA GLU A 406 -17.54 22.90 7.67
C GLU A 406 -18.54 23.22 8.80
N SER A 407 -18.54 24.46 9.30
CA SER A 407 -19.48 24.92 10.33
C SER A 407 -20.92 24.95 9.79
N GLU A 408 -21.14 25.49 8.61
CA GLU A 408 -22.45 25.47 7.95
C GLU A 408 -22.92 24.05 7.61
N PHE A 409 -21.97 23.15 7.26
CA PHE A 409 -22.27 21.75 7.05
C PHE A 409 -22.77 21.09 8.36
N ILE A 410 -22.07 21.33 9.48
CA ILE A 410 -22.46 20.79 10.79
C ILE A 410 -23.82 21.34 11.24
N GLU A 411 -24.07 22.63 11.03
CA GLU A 411 -25.35 23.23 11.36
C GLU A 411 -26.52 22.61 10.58
N ARG A 412 -26.30 22.29 9.29
CA ARG A 412 -27.36 21.73 8.41
C ARG A 412 -27.52 20.22 8.55
N PHE A 413 -26.42 19.49 8.72
CA PHE A 413 -26.34 18.04 8.60
C PHE A 413 -25.63 17.37 9.78
N GLY A 414 -25.10 18.13 10.74
CA GLY A 414 -24.44 17.61 11.93
C GLY A 414 -25.40 16.94 12.92
N SER A 415 -24.86 16.15 13.84
CA SER A 415 -25.55 15.78 15.08
C SER A 415 -25.29 16.86 16.13
N GLU A 416 -26.31 17.21 16.88
CA GLU A 416 -26.16 18.03 18.08
C GLU A 416 -25.16 17.45 19.06
#